data_cdc26c11f3c6f18ff7e750a76ebf8d83
#
_entry.id   cdc26c11f3c6f18ff7e750a76ebf8d83
#
_cell.length_a   1.000
_cell.length_b   1.000
_cell.length_c   1.000
_cell.angle_alpha   90.00
_cell.angle_beta   90.00
_cell.angle_gamma   90.00
#
_symmetry.space_group_name_H-M   'P 1'
#
loop_
_entity.id
_entity.type
_entity.pdbx_description
1 polymer ?
#
loop_
_entity_poly.entity_id
_entity_poly.type
_entity_poly.pdbx_seq_one_letter_code
_entity_poly.pdbx_strand_id
1 'polypeptide(L)'
;FEKLGLKHGKKNKTGVYSTSAEVLLGLRGEHPVIDKILEYRQMAKLDSTYTMNLLAKADENSRIHTTFTQAMTNTGRLSSTEPNLQNIPVRTKEGSKIRSAFTAPEGRVLVDLDYSQIELRLLAHMSRDEAMISAFEEGEDIHKRTASRIYMVDESEVTSEMRAVAKTVNFSVIY
;
A
#
# COMPACT_ATOMS: atom_id res chain seq x y z
N PHE A 1 -24.86 -15.73 -3.61
CA PHE A 1 -25.83 -14.65 -3.66
C PHE A 1 -27.26 -15.20 -3.58
N GLU A 2 -27.76 -15.91 -4.58
CA GLU A 2 -29.17 -16.34 -4.68
C GLU A 2 -29.65 -17.16 -3.47
N LYS A 3 -28.87 -18.17 -3.01
CA LYS A 3 -29.23 -19.02 -1.87
C LYS A 3 -29.31 -18.28 -0.53
N LEU A 4 -28.58 -17.18 -0.37
CA LEU A 4 -28.52 -16.40 0.86
C LEU A 4 -29.29 -15.08 0.76
N GLY A 5 -29.96 -14.81 -0.37
CA GLY A 5 -30.70 -13.58 -0.61
C GLY A 5 -29.81 -12.32 -0.62
N LEU A 6 -28.51 -12.47 -0.89
CA LEU A 6 -27.57 -11.35 -0.90
C LEU A 6 -27.73 -10.51 -2.16
N LYS A 7 -27.61 -9.20 -2.02
CA LYS A 7 -27.59 -8.28 -3.17
C LYS A 7 -26.45 -8.62 -4.10
N HIS A 8 -26.67 -8.51 -5.39
CA HIS A 8 -25.68 -8.80 -6.41
C HIS A 8 -25.82 -7.85 -7.60
N GLY A 9 -24.70 -7.62 -8.29
CA GLY A 9 -24.71 -6.91 -9.56
C GLY A 9 -25.13 -7.82 -10.72
N LYS A 10 -24.87 -7.37 -11.95
CA LYS A 10 -25.10 -8.18 -13.16
C LYS A 10 -24.12 -9.35 -13.21
N LYS A 11 -24.55 -10.48 -13.77
CA LYS A 11 -23.68 -11.61 -14.11
C LYS A 11 -22.68 -11.18 -15.20
N ASN A 12 -21.47 -11.66 -15.12
CA ASN A 12 -20.48 -11.47 -16.16
C ASN A 12 -20.82 -12.31 -17.43
N LYS A 13 -19.99 -12.23 -18.47
CA LYS A 13 -20.19 -12.96 -19.74
C LYS A 13 -20.22 -14.50 -19.53
N THR A 14 -19.65 -15.02 -18.44
CA THR A 14 -19.64 -16.43 -18.08
C THR A 14 -20.82 -16.83 -17.18
N GLY A 15 -21.78 -15.93 -16.94
CA GLY A 15 -22.95 -16.21 -16.11
C GLY A 15 -22.72 -16.17 -14.60
N VAL A 16 -21.55 -15.71 -14.15
CA VAL A 16 -21.15 -15.68 -12.74
C VAL A 16 -21.24 -14.25 -12.18
N TYR A 17 -21.71 -14.11 -10.95
CA TYR A 17 -21.67 -12.85 -10.24
C TYR A 17 -20.26 -12.47 -9.81
N SER A 18 -19.93 -11.18 -9.85
CA SER A 18 -18.65 -10.70 -9.30
C SER A 18 -18.61 -10.91 -7.80
N THR A 19 -17.50 -11.46 -7.33
CA THR A 19 -17.15 -11.57 -5.92
C THR A 19 -15.87 -10.79 -5.59
N SER A 20 -15.62 -9.69 -6.32
CA SER A 20 -14.48 -8.82 -6.03
C SER A 20 -14.52 -8.32 -4.58
N ALA A 21 -13.36 -7.88 -4.07
CA ALA A 21 -13.27 -7.35 -2.71
C ALA A 21 -14.25 -6.19 -2.50
N GLU A 22 -14.38 -5.30 -3.48
CA GLU A 22 -15.29 -4.17 -3.46
C GLU A 22 -16.75 -4.59 -3.30
N VAL A 23 -17.19 -5.59 -4.11
CA VAL A 23 -18.56 -6.13 -4.02
C VAL A 23 -18.81 -6.76 -2.66
N LEU A 24 -17.87 -7.55 -2.14
CA LEU A 24 -18.03 -8.19 -0.84
C LEU A 24 -17.98 -7.19 0.32
N LEU A 25 -17.15 -6.16 0.23
CA LEU A 25 -17.12 -5.08 1.22
C LEU A 25 -18.44 -4.32 1.27
N GLY A 26 -19.08 -4.08 0.13
CA GLY A 26 -20.40 -3.47 0.05
C GLY A 26 -21.54 -4.33 0.66
N LEU A 27 -21.31 -5.64 0.84
CA LEU A 27 -22.23 -6.59 1.46
C LEU A 27 -21.90 -6.89 2.93
N ARG A 28 -20.92 -6.20 3.49
CA ARG A 28 -20.51 -6.39 4.88
C ARG A 28 -21.69 -6.09 5.83
N GLY A 29 -21.93 -7.00 6.75
CA GLY A 29 -23.07 -6.91 7.66
C GLY A 29 -24.36 -7.56 7.16
N GLU A 30 -24.51 -7.85 5.87
CA GLU A 30 -25.71 -8.56 5.37
C GLU A 30 -25.70 -10.05 5.75
N HIS A 31 -24.54 -10.67 5.83
CA HIS A 31 -24.42 -12.08 6.25
C HIS A 31 -23.00 -12.39 6.77
N PRO A 32 -22.86 -13.16 7.87
CA PRO A 32 -21.56 -13.47 8.48
C PRO A 32 -20.55 -14.15 7.54
N VAL A 33 -21.03 -14.86 6.51
CA VAL A 33 -20.15 -15.51 5.53
C VAL A 33 -19.29 -14.52 4.76
N ILE A 34 -19.74 -13.27 4.60
CA ILE A 34 -19.00 -12.24 3.85
C ILE A 34 -17.67 -11.92 4.53
N ASP A 35 -17.71 -11.67 5.85
CA ASP A 35 -16.49 -11.41 6.61
C ASP A 35 -15.54 -12.62 6.59
N LYS A 36 -16.08 -13.83 6.68
CA LYS A 36 -15.27 -15.06 6.60
C LYS A 36 -14.62 -15.26 5.24
N ILE A 37 -15.30 -14.93 4.15
CA ILE A 37 -14.71 -14.99 2.80
C ILE A 37 -13.60 -13.94 2.65
N LEU A 38 -13.81 -12.73 3.13
CA LEU A 38 -12.80 -11.66 3.08
C LEU A 38 -11.56 -12.04 3.90
N GLU A 39 -11.75 -12.51 5.13
CA GLU A 39 -10.69 -13.00 6.01
C GLU A 39 -9.91 -14.16 5.36
N TYR A 40 -10.62 -15.18 4.88
CA TYR A 40 -10.01 -16.33 4.18
C TYR A 40 -9.17 -15.88 2.99
N ARG A 41 -9.72 -15.02 2.12
CA ARG A 41 -8.99 -14.54 0.95
C ARG A 41 -7.75 -13.75 1.31
N GLN A 42 -7.82 -12.95 2.36
CA GLN A 42 -6.66 -12.23 2.86
C GLN A 42 -5.56 -13.20 3.30
N MET A 43 -5.91 -14.20 4.12
CA MET A 43 -4.95 -15.19 4.60
C MET A 43 -4.41 -16.07 3.46
N ALA A 44 -5.26 -16.56 2.59
CA ALA A 44 -4.86 -17.37 1.45
C ALA A 44 -3.91 -16.61 0.50
N LYS A 45 -4.15 -15.30 0.30
CA LYS A 45 -3.25 -14.47 -0.50
C LYS A 45 -1.91 -14.28 0.19
N LEU A 46 -1.89 -14.03 1.51
CA LEU A 46 -0.65 -13.90 2.27
C LEU A 46 0.16 -15.20 2.21
N ASP A 47 -0.49 -16.31 2.43
CA ASP A 47 0.15 -17.63 2.41
C ASP A 47 0.74 -17.96 1.04
N SER A 48 -0.08 -17.96 -0.01
CA SER A 48 0.35 -18.34 -1.36
C SER A 48 1.37 -17.37 -1.96
N THR A 49 1.19 -16.06 -1.75
CA THR A 49 2.04 -15.03 -2.39
C THR A 49 3.36 -14.84 -1.66
N TYR A 50 3.33 -14.91 -0.33
CA TYR A 50 4.51 -14.59 0.48
C TYR A 50 5.06 -15.82 1.20
N THR A 51 4.29 -16.48 2.08
CA THR A 51 4.83 -17.54 2.94
C THR A 51 5.39 -18.69 2.11
N MET A 52 4.56 -19.32 1.30
CA MET A 52 4.97 -20.46 0.47
C MET A 52 5.96 -20.08 -0.62
N ASN A 53 5.72 -18.95 -1.30
CA ASN A 53 6.56 -18.51 -2.40
C ASN A 53 7.96 -18.06 -1.93
N LEU A 54 8.05 -17.31 -0.82
CA LEU A 54 9.34 -16.87 -0.28
C LEU A 54 10.16 -18.05 0.24
N LEU A 55 9.53 -19.01 0.94
CA LEU A 55 10.21 -20.22 1.40
C LEU A 55 10.74 -21.06 0.23
N ALA A 56 9.98 -21.19 -0.86
CA ALA A 56 10.39 -21.92 -2.04
C ALA A 56 11.55 -21.23 -2.83
N LYS A 57 11.73 -19.90 -2.62
CA LYS A 57 12.77 -19.11 -3.29
C LYS A 57 14.01 -18.84 -2.40
N ALA A 58 13.97 -19.23 -1.14
CA ALA A 58 15.11 -19.13 -0.25
C ALA A 58 16.19 -20.14 -0.65
N ASP A 59 17.44 -19.67 -0.68
CA ASP A 59 18.60 -20.53 -0.91
C ASP A 59 19.00 -21.33 0.34
N GLU A 60 20.06 -22.11 0.24
CA GLU A 60 20.60 -22.94 1.33
C GLU A 60 21.03 -22.12 2.58
N ASN A 61 21.30 -20.83 2.39
CA ASN A 61 21.66 -19.87 3.46
C ASN A 61 20.44 -19.07 3.96
N SER A 62 19.22 -19.50 3.61
CA SER A 62 17.97 -18.80 3.93
C SER A 62 17.90 -17.37 3.37
N ARG A 63 18.57 -17.11 2.24
CA ARG A 63 18.56 -15.82 1.56
C ARG A 63 17.62 -15.83 0.37
N ILE A 64 16.97 -14.71 0.14
CA ILE A 64 16.08 -14.50 -1.00
C ILE A 64 16.72 -13.52 -1.98
N HIS A 65 16.78 -13.93 -3.24
CA HIS A 65 17.37 -13.17 -4.33
C HIS A 65 16.29 -12.78 -5.31
N THR A 66 15.94 -11.50 -5.35
CA THR A 66 15.02 -10.97 -6.37
C THR A 66 15.78 -10.46 -7.57
N THR A 67 15.12 -10.40 -8.70
CA THR A 67 15.60 -9.71 -9.89
C THR A 67 15.00 -8.32 -9.96
N PHE A 68 15.83 -7.28 -9.94
CA PHE A 68 15.40 -5.91 -10.20
C PHE A 68 15.55 -5.59 -11.68
N THR A 69 14.47 -5.19 -12.31
CA THR A 69 14.43 -4.82 -13.73
C THR A 69 14.22 -3.32 -13.86
N GLN A 70 15.10 -2.67 -14.61
CA GLN A 70 14.99 -1.27 -15.01
C GLN A 70 14.13 -1.15 -16.27
N ALA A 71 13.60 0.04 -16.55
CA ALA A 71 12.85 0.35 -17.77
C ALA A 71 11.62 -0.55 -18.05
N MET A 72 11.06 -1.19 -17.03
CA MET A 72 9.83 -1.99 -17.14
C MET A 72 8.56 -1.18 -16.87
N THR A 73 8.67 -0.10 -16.10
CA THR A 73 7.54 0.75 -15.75
C THR A 73 7.58 2.06 -16.54
N ASN A 74 6.41 2.58 -16.90
CA ASN A 74 6.32 3.88 -17.59
C ASN A 74 6.80 5.06 -16.73
N THR A 75 6.89 4.87 -15.41
CA THR A 75 7.31 5.89 -14.45
C THR A 75 8.82 5.88 -14.18
N GLY A 76 9.59 4.94 -14.77
CA GLY A 76 11.00 4.78 -14.49
C GLY A 76 11.32 4.10 -13.14
N ARG A 77 10.31 3.65 -12.39
CA ARG A 77 10.53 2.87 -11.16
C ARG A 77 11.08 1.49 -11.47
N LEU A 78 11.86 0.93 -10.56
CA LEU A 78 12.29 -0.47 -10.63
C LEU A 78 11.09 -1.40 -10.48
N SER A 79 11.15 -2.54 -11.14
CA SER A 79 10.27 -3.68 -10.90
C SER A 79 11.06 -4.80 -10.23
N SER A 80 10.46 -5.46 -9.25
CA SER A 80 11.04 -6.60 -8.54
C SER A 80 10.27 -7.86 -8.90
N THR A 81 10.98 -8.89 -9.36
CA THR A 81 10.38 -10.16 -9.80
C THR A 81 11.17 -11.35 -9.28
N GLU A 82 10.48 -12.47 -9.10
CA GLU A 82 11.04 -13.77 -8.75
C GLU A 82 11.92 -13.83 -7.49
N PRO A 83 11.38 -13.48 -6.33
CA PRO A 83 10.01 -13.02 -6.01
C PRO A 83 9.88 -11.49 -6.04
N ASN A 84 8.62 -10.98 -6.13
CA ASN A 84 8.38 -9.55 -5.97
C ASN A 84 8.47 -9.15 -4.48
N LEU A 85 9.53 -8.44 -4.11
CA LEU A 85 9.76 -7.97 -2.74
C LEU A 85 9.21 -6.55 -2.48
N GLN A 86 8.78 -5.83 -3.53
CA GLN A 86 8.27 -4.47 -3.38
C GLN A 86 6.83 -4.41 -2.84
N ASN A 87 6.09 -5.52 -2.90
CA ASN A 87 4.68 -5.60 -2.51
C ASN A 87 4.44 -6.31 -1.17
N ILE A 88 5.47 -6.48 -0.34
CA ILE A 88 5.32 -7.08 0.98
C ILE A 88 4.40 -6.20 1.82
N PRO A 89 3.27 -6.75 2.33
CA PRO A 89 2.27 -5.94 3.00
C PRO A 89 2.79 -5.37 4.33
N VAL A 90 2.36 -4.13 4.64
CA VAL A 90 2.74 -3.41 5.86
C VAL A 90 1.56 -2.99 6.72
N ARG A 91 0.34 -2.93 6.12
CA ARG A 91 -0.82 -2.32 6.78
C ARG A 91 -1.56 -3.26 7.72
N THR A 92 -1.42 -4.57 7.54
CA THR A 92 -2.08 -5.57 8.39
C THR A 92 -1.09 -6.16 9.38
N LYS A 93 -1.60 -6.60 10.54
CA LYS A 93 -0.78 -7.25 11.57
C LYS A 93 -0.07 -8.49 11.06
N GLU A 94 -0.76 -9.28 10.27
CA GLU A 94 -0.23 -10.51 9.66
C GLU A 94 0.81 -10.17 8.57
N GLY A 95 0.52 -9.18 7.75
CA GLY A 95 1.47 -8.71 6.71
C GLY A 95 2.76 -8.15 7.32
N SER A 96 2.69 -7.40 8.41
CA SER A 96 3.88 -6.87 9.09
C SER A 96 4.77 -7.96 9.68
N LYS A 97 4.20 -9.12 10.08
CA LYS A 97 4.98 -10.28 10.52
C LYS A 97 5.84 -10.88 9.41
N ILE A 98 5.38 -10.84 8.16
CA ILE A 98 6.17 -11.29 7.01
C ILE A 98 7.41 -10.41 6.86
N ARG A 99 7.27 -9.09 7.02
CA ARG A 99 8.44 -8.19 6.98
C ARG A 99 9.43 -8.45 8.10
N SER A 100 8.99 -8.75 9.31
CA SER A 100 9.87 -9.04 10.43
C SER A 100 10.66 -10.35 10.29
N ALA A 101 10.28 -11.21 9.34
CA ALA A 101 11.06 -12.40 9.00
C ALA A 101 12.33 -12.06 8.18
N PHE A 102 12.42 -10.88 7.59
CA PHE A 102 13.63 -10.43 6.92
C PHE A 102 14.60 -9.85 7.95
N THR A 103 15.70 -10.54 8.16
CA THR A 103 16.72 -10.17 9.15
C THR A 103 18.08 -9.97 8.50
N ALA A 104 18.94 -9.18 9.14
CA ALA A 104 20.32 -9.10 8.74
C ALA A 104 21.10 -10.35 9.21
N PRO A 105 22.12 -10.80 8.49
CA PRO A 105 23.06 -11.81 8.98
C PRO A 105 23.75 -11.36 10.28
N GLU A 106 24.27 -12.29 11.02
CA GLU A 106 25.04 -12.00 12.25
C GLU A 106 26.14 -10.97 12.00
N GLY A 107 26.28 -10.02 12.90
CA GLY A 107 27.25 -8.92 12.80
C GLY A 107 26.90 -7.84 11.76
N ARG A 108 25.73 -7.89 11.15
CA ARG A 108 25.23 -6.88 10.19
C ARG A 108 23.92 -6.29 10.63
N VAL A 109 23.55 -5.16 10.03
CA VAL A 109 22.29 -4.46 10.23
C VAL A 109 21.59 -4.20 8.91
N LEU A 110 20.25 -4.12 8.94
CA LEU A 110 19.49 -3.57 7.82
C LEU A 110 19.53 -2.05 7.92
N VAL A 111 19.84 -1.39 6.81
CA VAL A 111 19.81 0.07 6.69
C VAL A 111 18.73 0.42 5.69
N ASP A 112 17.79 1.26 6.13
CA ASP A 112 16.70 1.80 5.30
C ASP A 112 16.94 3.29 5.09
N LEU A 113 17.08 3.70 3.82
CA LEU A 113 17.27 5.10 3.42
C LEU A 113 16.21 5.44 2.39
N ASP A 114 15.39 6.44 2.71
CA ASP A 114 14.34 6.92 1.82
C ASP A 114 14.42 8.44 1.63
N TYR A 115 14.14 8.88 0.42
CA TYR A 115 14.01 10.30 0.13
C TYR A 115 12.71 10.84 0.71
N SER A 116 12.80 11.84 1.57
CA SER A 116 11.61 12.48 2.14
C SER A 116 10.80 13.19 1.04
N GLN A 117 9.63 12.63 0.71
CA GLN A 117 8.62 13.24 -0.16
C GLN A 117 9.18 13.71 -1.53
N ILE A 118 10.05 12.91 -2.14
CA ILE A 118 10.80 13.32 -3.35
C ILE A 118 9.89 13.75 -4.51
N GLU A 119 8.77 13.06 -4.72
CA GLU A 119 7.83 13.40 -5.80
C GLU A 119 7.19 14.79 -5.57
N LEU A 120 6.82 15.12 -4.34
CA LEU A 120 6.26 16.43 -4.01
C LEU A 120 7.33 17.54 -4.10
N ARG A 121 8.57 17.25 -3.76
CA ARG A 121 9.69 18.20 -3.92
C ARG A 121 9.97 18.47 -5.40
N LEU A 122 9.93 17.43 -6.23
CA LEU A 122 10.06 17.59 -7.68
C LEU A 122 8.88 18.38 -8.26
N LEU A 123 7.65 18.10 -7.80
CA LEU A 123 6.48 18.87 -8.21
C LEU A 123 6.63 20.34 -7.85
N ALA A 124 7.00 20.66 -6.62
CA ALA A 124 7.24 22.04 -6.16
C ALA A 124 8.28 22.74 -7.04
N HIS A 125 9.39 22.08 -7.32
CA HIS A 125 10.46 22.60 -8.16
C HIS A 125 10.00 22.86 -9.60
N MET A 126 9.30 21.91 -10.20
CA MET A 126 8.86 21.99 -11.61
C MET A 126 7.71 22.99 -11.80
N SER A 127 6.76 23.05 -10.87
CA SER A 127 5.63 23.97 -10.90
C SER A 127 6.02 25.39 -10.51
N ARG A 128 7.15 25.55 -9.80
CA ARG A 128 7.58 26.80 -9.15
C ARG A 128 6.52 27.34 -8.18
N ASP A 129 5.77 26.45 -7.53
CA ASP A 129 4.80 26.85 -6.52
C ASP A 129 5.52 27.36 -5.27
N GLU A 130 5.46 28.67 -5.06
CA GLU A 130 6.15 29.34 -3.96
C GLU A 130 5.71 28.83 -2.59
N ALA A 131 4.43 28.49 -2.43
CA ALA A 131 3.92 27.99 -1.16
C ALA A 131 4.44 26.58 -0.83
N MET A 132 4.60 25.72 -1.83
CA MET A 132 5.22 24.41 -1.65
C MET A 132 6.72 24.52 -1.40
N ILE A 133 7.41 25.40 -2.14
CA ILE A 133 8.85 25.62 -1.99
C ILE A 133 9.16 26.11 -0.58
N SER A 134 8.47 27.18 -0.13
CA SER A 134 8.62 27.74 1.22
C SER A 134 8.40 26.67 2.31
N ALA A 135 7.32 25.89 2.18
CA ALA A 135 7.03 24.82 3.14
C ALA A 135 8.16 23.77 3.24
N PHE A 136 8.79 23.43 2.11
CA PHE A 136 9.93 22.51 2.12
C PHE A 136 11.21 23.12 2.67
N GLU A 137 11.46 24.42 2.40
CA GLU A 137 12.62 25.16 2.93
C GLU A 137 12.52 25.34 4.44
N GLU A 138 11.32 25.61 4.95
CA GLU A 138 11.02 25.76 6.37
C GLU A 138 10.94 24.42 7.11
N GLY A 139 11.02 23.30 6.39
CA GLY A 139 10.96 21.94 6.97
C GLY A 139 9.57 21.55 7.44
N GLU A 140 8.52 22.21 6.95
CA GLU A 140 7.14 21.90 7.28
C GLU A 140 6.67 20.56 6.74
N ASP A 141 5.74 19.94 7.44
CA ASP A 141 5.05 18.75 6.95
C ASP A 141 3.93 19.14 5.99
N ILE A 142 4.19 19.04 4.69
CA ILE A 142 3.25 19.44 3.64
C ILE A 142 1.91 18.70 3.71
N HIS A 143 1.89 17.45 4.24
CA HIS A 143 0.64 16.72 4.44
C HIS A 143 -0.14 17.29 5.63
N LYS A 144 0.55 17.72 6.67
CA LYS A 144 -0.05 18.36 7.83
C LYS A 144 -0.64 19.71 7.45
N ARG A 145 0.11 20.53 6.70
CA ARG A 145 -0.35 21.81 6.16
C ARG A 145 -1.58 21.64 5.23
N THR A 146 -1.57 20.64 4.37
CA THR A 146 -2.72 20.32 3.51
C THR A 146 -3.93 19.89 4.35
N ALA A 147 -3.72 19.06 5.39
CA ALA A 147 -4.78 18.64 6.30
C ALA A 147 -5.41 19.84 7.03
N SER A 148 -4.58 20.73 7.58
CA SER A 148 -5.04 21.98 8.22
C SER A 148 -5.97 22.77 7.31
N ARG A 149 -5.63 22.91 6.04
CA ARG A 149 -6.47 23.59 5.05
C ARG A 149 -7.75 22.86 4.70
N ILE A 150 -7.69 21.52 4.51
CA ILE A 150 -8.87 20.70 4.17
C ILE A 150 -9.89 20.71 5.30
N TYR A 151 -9.42 20.57 6.53
CA TYR A 151 -10.29 20.44 7.71
C TYR A 151 -10.56 21.80 8.41
N MET A 152 -9.92 22.89 7.94
CA MET A 152 -10.05 24.25 8.50
C MET A 152 -9.71 24.28 10.01
N VAL A 153 -8.66 23.58 10.39
CA VAL A 153 -8.14 23.53 11.76
C VAL A 153 -6.69 24.02 11.80
N ASP A 154 -6.21 24.42 12.98
CA ASP A 154 -4.79 24.74 13.18
C ASP A 154 -3.92 23.50 12.94
N GLU A 155 -2.68 23.69 12.50
CA GLU A 155 -1.76 22.57 12.26
C GLU A 155 -1.47 21.76 13.53
N SER A 156 -1.53 22.37 14.70
CA SER A 156 -1.38 21.71 15.99
C SER A 156 -2.52 20.72 16.29
N GLU A 157 -3.70 20.94 15.72
CA GLU A 157 -4.90 20.14 15.90
C GLU A 157 -5.04 19.01 14.85
N VAL A 158 -4.14 18.96 13.85
CA VAL A 158 -4.17 17.93 12.81
C VAL A 158 -3.84 16.56 13.39
N THR A 159 -4.82 15.65 13.33
CA THR A 159 -4.63 14.26 13.77
C THR A 159 -3.90 13.42 12.72
N SER A 160 -3.44 12.23 13.13
CA SER A 160 -2.80 11.26 12.21
C SER A 160 -3.73 10.82 11.08
N GLU A 161 -5.02 10.70 11.35
CA GLU A 161 -6.05 10.34 10.37
C GLU A 161 -6.25 11.46 9.35
N MET A 162 -6.39 12.71 9.80
CA MET A 162 -6.48 13.88 8.91
C MET A 162 -5.24 14.00 8.00
N ARG A 163 -4.06 13.80 8.58
CA ARG A 163 -2.80 13.79 7.84
C ARG A 163 -2.75 12.67 6.79
N ALA A 164 -3.26 11.48 7.11
CA ALA A 164 -3.32 10.35 6.17
C ALA A 164 -4.25 10.62 4.99
N VAL A 165 -5.40 11.27 5.23
CA VAL A 165 -6.32 11.73 4.17
C VAL A 165 -5.62 12.76 3.29
N ALA A 166 -5.02 13.78 3.87
CA ALA A 166 -4.30 14.82 3.14
C ALA A 166 -3.12 14.25 2.32
N LYS A 167 -2.44 13.24 2.84
CA LYS A 167 -1.42 12.50 2.09
C LYS A 167 -2.02 11.88 0.83
N THR A 168 -3.18 11.26 0.92
CA THR A 168 -3.88 10.69 -0.24
C THR A 168 -4.27 11.76 -1.25
N VAL A 169 -4.78 12.91 -0.79
CA VAL A 169 -5.11 14.06 -1.65
C VAL A 169 -3.88 14.57 -2.38
N ASN A 170 -2.78 14.83 -1.67
CA ASN A 170 -1.55 15.33 -2.27
C ASN A 170 -1.00 14.38 -3.35
N PHE A 171 -1.06 13.08 -3.12
CA PHE A 171 -0.61 12.10 -4.11
C PHE A 171 -1.59 11.94 -5.27
N SER A 172 -2.89 12.14 -5.08
CA SER A 172 -3.87 12.07 -6.16
C SER A 172 -3.70 13.16 -7.24
N VAL A 173 -2.99 14.24 -6.90
CA VAL A 173 -2.62 15.29 -7.88
C VAL A 173 -1.46 14.84 -8.77
N ILE A 174 -0.63 13.92 -8.30
CA ILE A 174 0.57 13.44 -9.03
C ILE A 174 0.26 12.19 -9.84
N TYR A 175 -0.62 11.32 -9.34
CA TYR A 175 -1.00 10.04 -9.92
C TYR A 175 -2.46 10.03 -10.39
#